data_e583b751df8d8db48178bab5c6e12d59
#
_entry.id   e583b751df8d8db48178bab5c6e12d59
#
_cell.length_a   1.000
_cell.length_b   1.000
_cell.length_c   1.000
_cell.angle_alpha   90.00
_cell.angle_beta   90.00
_cell.angle_gamma   90.00
#
_symmetry.space_group_name_H-M   'P 1'
#
loop_
_entity.id
_entity.type
_entity.pdbx_description
1 polymer ?
#
loop_
_entity_poly.entity_id
_entity_poly.type
_entity_poly.pdbx_seq_one_letter_code
_entity_poly.pdbx_strand_id
1 'polypeptide(L)'
;KKHELTRRDKEEDRMKHVRINNANIEPVFFAYPDHAELDAIVARITAGEPEYNFVAPDGFGHHFWVINDRKDIDRITELFAGIPYLYIADGHHRTAAAALVGAEKAKQNPHHNGTEEYNYFLAVCFPGSQLNIIDYNRVVKDLNGLSVEEFLNKVGEHFDIEKKGAEIYKPTHLHNFAL
;
A
#
# COMPACT_ATOMS: atom_id res chain seq x y z
N LYS A 1 0.82 8.62 5.85
CA LYS A 1 0.15 9.59 4.96
C LYS A 1 -0.75 8.87 3.97
N LYS A 2 -1.91 9.41 3.68
CA LYS A 2 -2.79 8.96 2.60
C LYS A 2 -2.59 9.83 1.36
N HIS A 3 -2.80 9.27 0.17
CA HIS A 3 -2.70 9.96 -1.11
C HIS A 3 -4.01 9.96 -1.91
N GLU A 4 -5.06 9.31 -1.37
CA GLU A 4 -6.42 9.37 -1.94
C GLU A 4 -7.47 9.59 -0.85
N LEU A 5 -8.62 10.08 -1.26
CA LEU A 5 -9.80 10.22 -0.39
C LEU A 5 -10.58 8.91 -0.38
N THR A 6 -11.08 8.54 0.79
CA THR A 6 -11.98 7.39 0.92
C THR A 6 -13.39 7.75 0.42
N ARG A 7 -14.02 6.82 -0.26
CA ARG A 7 -15.44 6.91 -0.63
C ARG A 7 -16.27 6.52 0.57
N ARG A 8 -17.25 7.36 0.93
CA ARG A 8 -18.08 7.17 2.12
C ARG A 8 -18.87 5.85 2.11
N ASP A 9 -19.40 5.44 0.95
CA ASP A 9 -20.10 4.17 0.79
C ASP A 9 -19.21 2.95 1.09
N LYS A 10 -17.96 2.98 0.58
CA LYS A 10 -16.98 1.92 0.83
C LYS A 10 -16.44 1.93 2.26
N GLU A 11 -16.24 3.10 2.83
CA GLU A 11 -15.81 3.26 4.21
C GLU A 11 -16.86 2.69 5.18
N GLU A 12 -18.14 3.05 5.01
CA GLU A 12 -19.23 2.55 5.85
C GLU A 12 -19.41 1.03 5.72
N ASP A 13 -19.29 0.46 4.51
CA ASP A 13 -19.31 -0.99 4.30
C ASP A 13 -18.19 -1.69 5.09
N ARG A 14 -16.96 -1.16 5.05
CA ARG A 14 -15.82 -1.70 5.82
C ARG A 14 -16.01 -1.52 7.32
N MET A 15 -16.51 -0.38 7.78
CA MET A 15 -16.82 -0.16 9.20
C MET A 15 -17.88 -1.15 9.70
N LYS A 16 -18.92 -1.37 8.92
CA LYS A 16 -19.94 -2.38 9.24
C LYS A 16 -19.33 -3.78 9.38
N HIS A 17 -18.45 -4.14 8.46
CA HIS A 17 -17.74 -5.42 8.49
C HIS A 17 -16.90 -5.57 9.77
N VAL A 18 -16.11 -4.55 10.13
CA VAL A 18 -15.30 -4.55 11.36
C VAL A 18 -16.19 -4.62 12.62
N ARG A 19 -17.32 -3.88 12.66
CA ARG A 19 -18.24 -3.89 13.80
C ARG A 19 -18.88 -5.27 14.01
N ILE A 20 -19.35 -5.91 12.93
CA ILE A 20 -20.05 -7.20 13.00
C ILE A 20 -19.09 -8.33 13.38
N ASN A 21 -17.93 -8.40 12.74
CA ASN A 21 -16.96 -9.46 12.97
C ASN A 21 -16.10 -9.21 14.21
N ASN A 22 -16.12 -8.00 14.76
CA ASN A 22 -15.23 -7.55 15.84
C ASN A 22 -13.73 -7.79 15.53
N ALA A 23 -13.35 -7.68 14.27
CA ALA A 23 -12.00 -7.97 13.79
C ALA A 23 -11.65 -7.14 12.56
N ASN A 24 -10.36 -6.81 12.41
CA ASN A 24 -9.76 -6.31 11.18
C ASN A 24 -9.21 -7.52 10.42
N ILE A 25 -9.86 -7.94 9.33
CA ILE A 25 -9.60 -9.24 8.70
C ILE A 25 -8.42 -9.20 7.74
N GLU A 26 -8.28 -8.14 6.96
CA GLU A 26 -7.25 -8.02 5.94
C GLU A 26 -6.13 -7.07 6.37
N PRO A 27 -4.85 -7.42 6.14
CA PRO A 27 -3.75 -6.52 6.44
C PRO A 27 -3.81 -5.27 5.55
N VAL A 28 -3.30 -4.15 6.08
CA VAL A 28 -3.08 -2.92 5.34
C VAL A 28 -1.62 -2.88 4.88
N PHE A 29 -1.38 -2.35 3.69
CA PHE A 29 -0.04 -2.23 3.13
C PHE A 29 0.50 -0.81 3.31
N PHE A 30 1.61 -0.69 4.04
CA PHE A 30 2.34 0.55 4.25
C PHE A 30 3.73 0.53 3.61
N ALA A 31 4.14 1.70 3.16
CA ALA A 31 5.53 2.01 2.86
C ALA A 31 6.13 2.92 3.95
N TYR A 32 7.41 2.77 4.22
CA TYR A 32 8.18 3.66 5.10
C TYR A 32 9.51 4.07 4.45
N PRO A 33 10.10 5.22 4.85
CA PRO A 33 11.43 5.61 4.39
C PRO A 33 12.46 4.56 4.82
N ASP A 34 13.41 4.25 3.96
CA ASP A 34 14.45 3.25 4.24
C ASP A 34 15.15 3.53 5.58
N HIS A 35 15.40 2.45 6.33
CA HIS A 35 16.00 2.53 7.65
C HIS A 35 17.02 1.40 7.83
N ALA A 36 18.29 1.73 7.77
CA ALA A 36 19.39 0.75 7.74
C ALA A 36 19.39 -0.25 8.90
N GLU A 37 18.98 0.16 10.11
CA GLU A 37 18.93 -0.74 11.26
C GLU A 37 17.73 -1.71 11.17
N LEU A 38 16.57 -1.27 10.69
CA LEU A 38 15.45 -2.18 10.40
C LEU A 38 15.84 -3.20 9.34
N ASP A 39 16.51 -2.77 8.27
CA ASP A 39 16.97 -3.64 7.20
C ASP A 39 17.98 -4.67 7.73
N ALA A 40 18.89 -4.26 8.61
CA ALA A 40 19.86 -5.16 9.24
C ALA A 40 19.21 -6.20 10.15
N ILE A 41 18.18 -5.81 10.93
CA ILE A 41 17.40 -6.75 11.77
C ILE A 41 16.69 -7.77 10.88
N VAL A 42 15.99 -7.32 9.84
CA VAL A 42 15.29 -8.18 8.89
C VAL A 42 16.26 -9.13 8.20
N ALA A 43 17.38 -8.61 7.67
CA ALA A 43 18.39 -9.43 6.99
C ALA A 43 18.97 -10.52 7.92
N ARG A 44 19.23 -10.20 9.18
CA ARG A 44 19.72 -11.18 10.17
C ARG A 44 18.68 -12.27 10.44
N ILE A 45 17.43 -11.92 10.61
CA ILE A 45 16.35 -12.88 10.90
C ILE A 45 16.08 -13.78 9.68
N THR A 46 16.03 -13.18 8.49
CA THR A 46 15.74 -13.92 7.24
C THR A 46 16.91 -14.74 6.72
N ALA A 47 18.11 -14.61 7.32
CA ALA A 47 19.22 -15.51 7.08
C ALA A 47 19.01 -16.91 7.72
N GLY A 48 18.09 -17.04 8.68
CA GLY A 48 17.69 -18.31 9.28
C GLY A 48 16.62 -19.03 8.47
N GLU A 49 16.30 -20.26 8.90
CA GLU A 49 15.23 -21.06 8.28
C GLU A 49 13.85 -20.40 8.52
N PRO A 50 13.03 -20.27 7.47
CA PRO A 50 11.68 -19.75 7.60
C PRO A 50 10.74 -20.76 8.24
N GLU A 51 9.72 -20.28 8.95
CA GLU A 51 8.60 -21.07 9.46
C GLU A 51 7.77 -21.69 8.32
N TYR A 52 7.56 -20.91 7.25
CA TYR A 52 6.90 -21.36 6.02
C TYR A 52 7.78 -21.04 4.83
N ASN A 53 7.91 -22.03 3.93
CA ASN A 53 8.66 -21.91 2.69
C ASN A 53 7.96 -22.73 1.61
N PHE A 54 7.28 -22.07 0.69
CA PHE A 54 6.55 -22.73 -0.39
C PHE A 54 6.47 -21.86 -1.64
N VAL A 55 6.19 -22.51 -2.76
CA VAL A 55 5.89 -21.84 -4.03
C VAL A 55 4.40 -21.97 -4.29
N ALA A 56 3.73 -20.83 -4.53
CA ALA A 56 2.30 -20.78 -4.85
C ALA A 56 2.04 -21.22 -6.31
N PRO A 57 0.78 -21.53 -6.69
CA PRO A 57 0.45 -21.96 -8.06
C PRO A 57 0.78 -20.92 -9.15
N ASP A 58 0.91 -19.65 -8.80
CA ASP A 58 1.32 -18.55 -9.69
C ASP A 58 2.85 -18.50 -9.94
N GLY A 59 3.62 -19.40 -9.30
CA GLY A 59 5.07 -19.51 -9.43
C GLY A 59 5.87 -18.62 -8.48
N PHE A 60 5.22 -17.82 -7.61
CA PHE A 60 5.91 -17.00 -6.63
C PHE A 60 6.26 -17.76 -5.35
N GLY A 61 7.47 -17.52 -4.85
CA GLY A 61 7.93 -18.06 -3.56
C GLY A 61 7.37 -17.24 -2.40
N HIS A 62 6.91 -17.95 -1.37
CA HIS A 62 6.44 -17.37 -0.12
C HIS A 62 7.30 -17.89 1.03
N HIS A 63 7.92 -16.97 1.74
CA HIS A 63 8.78 -17.25 2.88
C HIS A 63 8.27 -16.45 4.08
N PHE A 64 8.20 -17.08 5.23
CA PHE A 64 7.68 -16.44 6.43
C PHE A 64 8.55 -16.78 7.64
N TRP A 65 9.00 -15.77 8.36
CA TRP A 65 9.77 -15.87 9.59
C TRP A 65 8.99 -15.27 10.75
N VAL A 66 9.02 -15.93 11.88
CA VAL A 66 8.43 -15.42 13.13
C VAL A 66 9.51 -14.68 13.92
N ILE A 67 9.23 -13.47 14.34
CA ILE A 67 10.08 -12.70 15.25
C ILE A 67 9.49 -12.87 16.64
N ASN A 68 10.14 -13.69 17.49
CA ASN A 68 9.71 -13.98 18.85
C ASN A 68 10.71 -13.51 19.93
N ASP A 69 11.90 -13.06 19.55
CA ASP A 69 12.86 -12.47 20.48
C ASP A 69 12.33 -11.10 20.94
N ARG A 70 12.15 -10.95 22.24
CA ARG A 70 11.61 -9.73 22.84
C ARG A 70 12.47 -8.49 22.55
N LYS A 71 13.80 -8.66 22.50
CA LYS A 71 14.71 -7.54 22.22
C LYS A 71 14.53 -7.03 20.80
N ASP A 72 14.35 -7.92 19.83
CA ASP A 72 14.09 -7.55 18.45
C ASP A 72 12.73 -6.86 18.30
N ILE A 73 11.70 -7.40 18.96
CA ILE A 73 10.36 -6.80 18.96
C ILE A 73 10.39 -5.39 19.55
N ASP A 74 11.00 -5.22 20.70
CA ASP A 74 11.11 -3.91 21.37
C ASP A 74 11.91 -2.94 20.50
N ARG A 75 13.03 -3.40 19.92
CA ARG A 75 13.84 -2.54 19.05
C ARG A 75 13.12 -2.12 17.77
N ILE A 76 12.44 -3.04 17.09
CA ILE A 76 11.62 -2.72 15.91
C ILE A 76 10.53 -1.71 16.29
N THR A 77 9.87 -1.90 17.42
CA THR A 77 8.83 -0.98 17.90
C THR A 77 9.39 0.42 18.13
N GLU A 78 10.55 0.52 18.77
CA GLU A 78 11.24 1.80 19.02
C GLU A 78 11.64 2.49 17.70
N LEU A 79 12.20 1.74 16.75
CA LEU A 79 12.60 2.28 15.46
C LEU A 79 11.40 2.81 14.67
N PHE A 80 10.29 2.05 14.62
CA PHE A 80 9.06 2.54 14.00
C PHE A 80 8.46 3.75 14.69
N ALA A 81 8.58 3.87 16.02
CA ALA A 81 8.15 5.07 16.74
C ALA A 81 8.94 6.32 16.35
N GLY A 82 10.18 6.15 15.88
CA GLY A 82 11.03 7.23 15.36
C GLY A 82 10.69 7.64 13.91
N ILE A 83 9.91 6.83 13.17
CA ILE A 83 9.52 7.14 11.80
C ILE A 83 8.31 8.10 11.81
N PRO A 84 8.46 9.34 11.32
CA PRO A 84 7.40 10.34 11.48
C PRO A 84 6.12 10.02 10.71
N TYR A 85 6.21 9.26 9.61
CA TYR A 85 5.07 8.92 8.77
C TYR A 85 5.22 7.57 8.09
N LEU A 86 4.16 6.77 8.14
CA LEU A 86 3.94 5.67 7.21
C LEU A 86 3.07 6.16 6.03
N TYR A 87 3.30 5.61 4.86
CA TYR A 87 2.55 5.93 3.65
C TYR A 87 1.64 4.76 3.32
N ILE A 88 0.35 5.00 3.15
CA ILE A 88 -0.59 3.94 2.78
C ILE A 88 -0.34 3.61 1.30
N ALA A 89 0.16 2.41 1.02
CA ALA A 89 0.33 1.93 -0.35
C ALA A 89 -0.95 1.27 -0.86
N ASP A 90 -1.62 0.49 0.01
CA ASP A 90 -2.94 -0.07 -0.26
C ASP A 90 -3.77 -0.18 1.03
N GLY A 91 -5.09 -0.15 0.90
CA GLY A 91 -6.01 -0.33 2.03
C GLY A 91 -6.45 0.98 2.69
N HIS A 92 -6.62 2.08 1.96
CA HIS A 92 -7.11 3.36 2.49
C HIS A 92 -8.43 3.23 3.23
N HIS A 93 -9.41 2.50 2.67
CA HIS A 93 -10.71 2.27 3.30
C HIS A 93 -10.60 1.38 4.54
N ARG A 94 -9.73 0.35 4.52
CA ARG A 94 -9.46 -0.52 5.68
C ARG A 94 -8.82 0.26 6.82
N THR A 95 -7.82 1.08 6.52
CA THR A 95 -7.17 1.97 7.51
C THR A 95 -8.17 2.94 8.13
N ALA A 96 -9.01 3.59 7.31
CA ALA A 96 -10.03 4.50 7.79
C ALA A 96 -11.06 3.79 8.68
N ALA A 97 -11.58 2.64 8.22
CA ALA A 97 -12.55 1.85 8.97
C ALA A 97 -11.99 1.37 10.33
N ALA A 98 -10.75 0.88 10.36
CA ALA A 98 -10.10 0.45 11.61
C ALA A 98 -9.97 1.63 12.60
N ALA A 99 -9.50 2.78 12.14
CA ALA A 99 -9.36 3.97 12.98
C ALA A 99 -10.70 4.48 13.52
N LEU A 100 -11.73 4.56 12.67
CA LEU A 100 -13.04 5.07 13.06
C LEU A 100 -13.76 4.12 14.04
N VAL A 101 -13.76 2.81 13.76
CA VAL A 101 -14.40 1.82 14.64
C VAL A 101 -13.60 1.68 15.95
N GLY A 102 -12.27 1.77 15.91
CA GLY A 102 -11.44 1.80 17.11
C GLY A 102 -11.80 3.00 18.01
N ALA A 103 -11.92 4.19 17.41
CA ALA A 103 -12.34 5.38 18.14
C ALA A 103 -13.76 5.29 18.72
N GLU A 104 -14.72 4.69 17.98
CA GLU A 104 -16.06 4.41 18.48
C GLU A 104 -16.04 3.50 19.72
N LYS A 105 -15.26 2.41 19.65
CA LYS A 105 -15.14 1.45 20.76
C LYS A 105 -14.44 2.06 21.97
N ALA A 106 -13.37 2.83 21.75
CA ALA A 106 -12.69 3.56 22.82
C ALA A 106 -13.64 4.50 23.55
N LYS A 107 -14.46 5.25 22.81
CA LYS A 107 -15.46 6.15 23.39
C LYS A 107 -16.56 5.44 24.19
N GLN A 108 -16.90 4.20 23.79
CA GLN A 108 -17.94 3.39 24.46
C GLN A 108 -17.39 2.61 25.66
N ASN A 109 -16.08 2.49 25.79
CA ASN A 109 -15.44 1.74 26.88
C ASN A 109 -15.03 2.68 28.03
N PRO A 110 -15.72 2.66 29.17
CA PRO A 110 -15.38 3.51 30.31
C PRO A 110 -14.03 3.14 30.97
N HIS A 111 -13.49 1.97 30.63
CA HIS A 111 -12.20 1.48 31.13
C HIS A 111 -11.09 1.54 30.08
N HIS A 112 -11.30 2.30 28.99
CA HIS A 112 -10.31 2.47 27.93
C HIS A 112 -8.98 3.00 28.49
N ASN A 113 -7.90 2.27 28.20
CA ASN A 113 -6.55 2.62 28.64
C ASN A 113 -5.50 2.60 27.52
N GLY A 114 -5.91 2.26 26.28
CA GLY A 114 -5.06 2.22 25.10
C GLY A 114 -4.44 0.86 24.77
N THR A 115 -4.59 -0.15 25.63
CA THR A 115 -4.04 -1.50 25.40
C THR A 115 -5.02 -2.47 24.73
N GLU A 116 -6.24 -2.03 24.51
CA GLU A 116 -7.29 -2.87 23.94
C GLU A 116 -7.04 -3.19 22.46
N GLU A 117 -7.38 -4.39 22.03
CA GLU A 117 -7.16 -4.92 20.69
C GLU A 117 -7.76 -4.04 19.57
N TYR A 118 -8.85 -3.32 19.84
CA TYR A 118 -9.44 -2.42 18.85
C TYR A 118 -8.58 -1.18 18.53
N ASN A 119 -7.48 -0.95 19.27
CA ASN A 119 -6.51 0.11 18.95
C ASN A 119 -5.49 -0.34 17.88
N TYR A 120 -5.51 -1.62 17.50
CA TYR A 120 -4.53 -2.21 16.61
C TYR A 120 -5.19 -2.82 15.38
N PHE A 121 -4.46 -2.91 14.31
CA PHE A 121 -4.81 -3.67 13.13
C PHE A 121 -3.54 -4.20 12.46
N LEU A 122 -3.69 -5.32 11.74
CA LEU A 122 -2.57 -5.94 11.05
C LEU A 122 -2.10 -5.06 9.88
N ALA A 123 -0.81 -4.79 9.84
CA ALA A 123 -0.17 -4.04 8.77
C ALA A 123 1.05 -4.79 8.24
N VAL A 124 1.26 -4.71 6.92
CA VAL A 124 2.48 -5.13 6.25
C VAL A 124 3.23 -3.86 5.87
N CYS A 125 4.49 -3.75 6.29
CA CYS A 125 5.31 -2.56 6.09
C CYS A 125 6.56 -2.92 5.26
N PHE A 126 6.80 -2.16 4.18
CA PHE A 126 7.99 -2.31 3.34
C PHE A 126 8.78 -1.01 3.29
N PRO A 127 10.12 -1.07 3.27
CA PRO A 127 10.96 0.10 2.97
C PRO A 127 10.72 0.55 1.53
N GLY A 128 10.85 1.83 1.27
CA GLY A 128 10.60 2.42 -0.05
C GLY A 128 11.44 1.80 -1.16
N SER A 129 12.68 1.42 -0.86
CA SER A 129 13.61 0.79 -1.81
C SER A 129 13.18 -0.60 -2.30
N GLN A 130 12.31 -1.30 -1.56
CA GLN A 130 11.76 -2.61 -1.96
C GLN A 130 10.46 -2.50 -2.77
N LEU A 131 9.97 -1.29 -3.00
CA LEU A 131 8.75 -1.05 -3.75
C LEU A 131 9.06 -0.63 -5.17
N ASN A 132 8.28 -1.15 -6.10
CA ASN A 132 8.32 -0.75 -7.49
C ASN A 132 6.98 -0.14 -7.89
N ILE A 133 7.03 1.12 -8.35
CA ILE A 133 5.86 1.80 -8.89
C ILE A 133 5.79 1.48 -10.39
N ILE A 134 4.79 0.70 -10.76
CA ILE A 134 4.50 0.36 -12.16
C ILE A 134 3.58 1.40 -12.79
N ASP A 135 3.61 1.49 -14.12
CA ASP A 135 2.77 2.40 -14.85
C ASP A 135 1.30 1.96 -14.75
N TYR A 136 0.42 2.93 -14.56
CA TYR A 136 -1.01 2.71 -14.57
C TYR A 136 -1.58 3.05 -15.96
N ASN A 137 -1.40 2.14 -16.89
CA ASN A 137 -1.81 2.33 -18.28
C ASN A 137 -3.34 2.38 -18.43
N ARG A 138 -3.82 3.18 -19.36
CA ARG A 138 -5.22 3.26 -19.75
C ARG A 138 -5.40 2.64 -21.12
N VAL A 139 -6.44 1.85 -21.29
CA VAL A 139 -6.83 1.32 -22.59
C VAL A 139 -8.04 2.10 -23.07
N VAL A 140 -7.94 2.68 -24.25
CA VAL A 140 -9.04 3.37 -24.92
C VAL A 140 -9.74 2.38 -25.83
N LYS A 141 -11.06 2.26 -25.69
CA LYS A 141 -11.85 1.28 -26.46
C LYS A 141 -11.88 1.62 -27.94
N ASP A 142 -12.04 2.90 -28.25
CA ASP A 142 -12.10 3.43 -29.63
C ASP A 142 -11.71 4.90 -29.63
N LEU A 143 -11.54 5.49 -30.80
CA LEU A 143 -11.22 6.91 -30.98
C LEU A 143 -12.47 7.79 -31.17
N ASN A 144 -13.64 7.33 -30.74
CA ASN A 144 -14.91 8.05 -30.84
C ASN A 144 -15.23 8.49 -32.28
N GLY A 145 -15.04 7.58 -33.25
CA GLY A 145 -15.29 7.81 -34.67
C GLY A 145 -14.21 8.61 -35.41
N LEU A 146 -13.13 9.00 -34.75
CA LEU A 146 -12.00 9.69 -35.37
C LEU A 146 -11.06 8.67 -36.03
N SER A 147 -10.44 9.05 -37.14
CA SER A 147 -9.24 8.39 -37.64
C SER A 147 -8.05 8.67 -36.70
N VAL A 148 -6.98 7.88 -36.81
CA VAL A 148 -5.74 8.11 -36.04
C VAL A 148 -5.17 9.49 -36.31
N GLU A 149 -5.22 9.94 -37.58
CA GLU A 149 -4.70 11.26 -37.96
C GLU A 149 -5.52 12.40 -37.31
N GLU A 150 -6.85 12.32 -37.39
CA GLU A 150 -7.73 13.32 -36.75
C GLU A 150 -7.56 13.35 -35.24
N PHE A 151 -7.37 12.18 -34.62
CA PHE A 151 -7.10 12.09 -33.18
C PHE A 151 -5.77 12.76 -32.82
N LEU A 152 -4.70 12.45 -33.54
CA LEU A 152 -3.39 13.06 -33.30
C LEU A 152 -3.40 14.57 -33.56
N ASN A 153 -4.13 15.06 -34.57
CA ASN A 153 -4.29 16.49 -34.81
C ASN A 153 -4.97 17.18 -33.61
N LYS A 154 -6.02 16.57 -33.04
CA LYS A 154 -6.67 17.11 -31.85
C LYS A 154 -5.78 17.06 -30.60
N VAL A 155 -4.99 16.00 -30.43
CA VAL A 155 -4.00 15.95 -29.34
C VAL A 155 -2.96 17.06 -29.49
N GLY A 156 -2.51 17.32 -30.73
CA GLY A 156 -1.56 18.38 -31.07
C GLY A 156 -2.03 19.81 -30.80
N GLU A 157 -3.34 20.03 -30.63
CA GLU A 157 -3.88 21.33 -30.18
C GLU A 157 -3.51 21.66 -28.73
N HIS A 158 -3.15 20.63 -27.93
CA HIS A 158 -2.92 20.78 -26.49
C HIS A 158 -1.56 20.25 -26.02
N PHE A 159 -0.90 19.41 -26.84
CA PHE A 159 0.36 18.74 -26.50
C PHE A 159 1.33 18.78 -27.67
N ASP A 160 2.61 18.86 -27.36
CA ASP A 160 3.66 18.63 -28.33
C ASP A 160 3.81 17.11 -28.56
N ILE A 161 3.75 16.65 -29.82
CA ILE A 161 3.82 15.23 -30.19
C ILE A 161 5.19 14.92 -30.75
N GLU A 162 5.90 13.98 -30.10
CA GLU A 162 7.19 13.46 -30.56
C GLU A 162 7.08 11.95 -30.89
N LYS A 163 7.48 11.57 -32.09
CA LYS A 163 7.51 10.14 -32.49
C LYS A 163 8.76 9.47 -31.96
N LYS A 164 8.60 8.42 -31.16
CA LYS A 164 9.70 7.62 -30.57
C LYS A 164 9.99 6.32 -31.31
N GLY A 165 9.31 6.05 -32.42
CA GLY A 165 9.45 4.80 -33.20
C GLY A 165 8.57 3.67 -32.65
N ALA A 166 9.04 2.41 -32.82
CA ALA A 166 8.28 1.23 -32.43
C ALA A 166 8.64 0.71 -31.02
N GLU A 167 9.60 1.33 -30.35
CA GLU A 167 10.01 0.92 -29.00
C GLU A 167 9.02 1.43 -27.95
N ILE A 168 8.79 0.61 -26.91
CA ILE A 168 7.98 1.02 -25.75
C ILE A 168 8.70 2.17 -25.04
N TYR A 169 8.07 3.32 -25.02
CA TYR A 169 8.58 4.51 -24.35
C TYR A 169 7.89 4.71 -23.00
N LYS A 170 8.70 4.82 -21.95
CA LYS A 170 8.22 5.17 -20.60
C LYS A 170 8.47 6.66 -20.34
N PRO A 171 7.43 7.48 -20.11
CA PRO A 171 7.59 8.88 -19.74
C PRO A 171 8.39 9.03 -18.43
N THR A 172 9.35 9.96 -18.42
CA THR A 172 10.23 10.20 -17.26
C THR A 172 9.94 11.52 -16.55
N HIS A 173 9.07 12.36 -17.13
CA HIS A 173 8.75 13.68 -16.58
C HIS A 173 7.26 13.82 -16.34
N LEU A 174 6.92 14.68 -15.38
CA LEU A 174 5.54 15.03 -15.08
C LEU A 174 4.88 15.66 -16.33
N HIS A 175 3.61 15.36 -16.57
CA HIS A 175 2.81 15.78 -17.73
C HIS A 175 3.23 15.19 -19.09
N ASN A 176 4.18 14.28 -19.13
CA ASN A 176 4.48 13.51 -20.33
C ASN A 176 3.61 12.24 -20.37
N PHE A 177 3.11 11.92 -21.56
CA PHE A 177 2.30 10.74 -21.82
C PHE A 177 2.90 9.96 -22.98
N ALA A 178 2.77 8.64 -22.95
CA ALA A 178 3.04 7.76 -24.10
C ALA A 178 1.73 7.22 -24.63
N LEU A 179 1.61 7.16 -25.96
CA LEU A 179 0.49 6.60 -26.70
C LEU A 179 1.00 5.48 -27.60
#